data_d47c3aac0d5809f76d70e00101aecab1
#
_entry.id   d47c3aac0d5809f76d70e00101aecab1
#
_cell.length_a   1.000
_cell.length_b   1.000
_cell.length_c   1.000
_cell.angle_alpha   90.00
_cell.angle_beta   90.00
_cell.angle_gamma   90.00
#
_symmetry.space_group_name_H-M   'P 1'
#
loop_
_entity.id
_entity.type
_entity.pdbx_description
1 polymer ?
#
loop_
_entity_poly.entity_id
_entity_poly.type
_entity_poly.pdbx_seq_one_letter_code
_entity_poly.pdbx_strand_id
1 'polypeptide(L)'
;MIIQIANGYFVPVNKVLEYINYRWKSKGRHGTHSPFVYDFVDKCVYTPIANETKQRLKYYMNLLKKNSTIIEVHDLGAGSKRMGNMRSVRKIAQNSSSKGKYGDLLSKLVLHYQPQNILELGTSVGIGTAH
;
A
#
# COMPACT_ATOMS: atom_id res chain seq x y z
N MET A 1 21.65 -24.08 0.93
CA MET A 1 20.46 -24.53 0.18
C MET A 1 19.58 -23.32 -0.10
N ILE A 2 19.11 -23.18 -1.32
CA ILE A 2 18.31 -22.03 -1.78
C ILE A 2 17.00 -22.59 -2.35
N ILE A 3 15.86 -21.97 -2.02
CA ILE A 3 14.55 -22.34 -2.56
C ILE A 3 14.14 -21.31 -3.58
N GLN A 4 13.75 -21.75 -4.78
CA GLN A 4 13.17 -20.89 -5.81
C GLN A 4 11.68 -20.72 -5.55
N ILE A 5 11.22 -19.46 -5.46
CA ILE A 5 9.80 -19.13 -5.31
C ILE A 5 9.27 -18.64 -6.65
N ALA A 6 8.01 -18.93 -6.97
CA ALA A 6 7.33 -18.44 -8.16
C ALA A 6 7.49 -16.90 -8.23
N ASN A 7 8.28 -16.39 -9.15
CA ASN A 7 8.64 -15.02 -9.53
C ASN A 7 10.17 -14.81 -9.66
N GLY A 8 10.98 -15.89 -9.68
CA GLY A 8 12.42 -15.80 -9.93
C GLY A 8 13.29 -15.27 -8.77
N TYR A 9 12.75 -15.12 -7.58
CA TYR A 9 13.52 -14.72 -6.41
C TYR A 9 14.07 -15.94 -5.66
N PHE A 10 15.37 -15.93 -5.38
CA PHE A 10 16.04 -16.93 -4.54
C PHE A 10 16.06 -16.43 -3.09
N VAL A 11 15.47 -17.19 -2.19
CA VAL A 11 15.49 -16.91 -0.75
C VAL A 11 16.35 -17.96 -0.05
N PRO A 12 17.34 -17.57 0.77
CA PRO A 12 18.13 -18.51 1.53
C PRO A 12 17.24 -19.27 2.53
N VAL A 13 17.50 -20.56 2.69
CA VAL A 13 16.68 -21.50 3.52
C VAL A 13 16.54 -21.01 4.98
N ASN A 14 17.58 -20.38 5.53
CA ASN A 14 17.53 -19.81 6.87
C ASN A 14 16.39 -18.77 7.02
N LYS A 15 16.19 -17.88 6.03
CA LYS A 15 15.08 -16.90 6.06
C LYS A 15 13.70 -17.56 5.97
N VAL A 16 13.59 -18.65 5.25
CA VAL A 16 12.33 -19.43 5.21
C VAL A 16 12.04 -20.06 6.57
N LEU A 17 13.05 -20.67 7.19
CA LEU A 17 12.92 -21.26 8.53
C LEU A 17 12.63 -20.20 9.60
N GLU A 18 13.29 -19.05 9.54
CA GLU A 18 13.00 -17.90 10.41
C GLU A 18 11.54 -17.42 10.25
N TYR A 19 11.05 -17.34 9.01
CA TYR A 19 9.66 -16.98 8.74
C TYR A 19 8.66 -18.00 9.29
N ILE A 20 8.94 -19.31 9.13
CA ILE A 20 8.09 -20.38 9.67
C ILE A 20 8.09 -20.31 11.20
N ASN A 21 9.25 -20.14 11.83
CA ASN A 21 9.38 -19.98 13.28
C ASN A 21 8.63 -18.74 13.79
N TYR A 22 8.75 -17.60 13.08
CA TYR A 22 7.98 -16.40 13.37
C TYR A 22 6.47 -16.69 13.29
N ARG A 23 6.00 -17.33 12.24
CA ARG A 23 4.57 -17.69 12.08
C ARG A 23 4.05 -18.56 13.20
N TRP A 24 4.84 -19.51 13.65
CA TRP A 24 4.47 -20.40 14.77
C TRP A 24 4.40 -19.67 16.11
N LYS A 25 5.32 -18.74 16.35
CA LYS A 25 5.36 -17.92 17.57
C LYS A 25 4.37 -16.75 17.57
N SER A 26 3.89 -16.36 16.40
CA SER A 26 2.97 -15.23 16.23
C SER A 26 1.58 -15.58 16.78
N LYS A 27 1.16 -14.87 17.81
CA LYS A 27 -0.16 -15.04 18.44
C LYS A 27 -1.31 -14.35 17.70
N GLY A 28 -1.00 -13.67 16.57
CA GLY A 28 -1.98 -12.91 15.83
C GLY A 28 -2.61 -11.78 16.67
N ARG A 29 -3.84 -11.37 16.30
CA ARG A 29 -4.55 -10.26 16.98
C ARG A 29 -4.85 -10.56 18.47
N HIS A 30 -5.04 -11.81 18.84
CA HIS A 30 -5.34 -12.22 20.22
C HIS A 30 -4.14 -12.12 21.17
N GLY A 31 -2.93 -11.93 20.65
CA GLY A 31 -1.72 -11.68 21.46
C GLY A 31 -1.44 -10.19 21.68
N THR A 32 -2.32 -9.30 21.24
CA THR A 32 -2.15 -7.86 21.37
C THR A 32 -2.75 -7.38 22.70
N HIS A 33 -1.91 -6.80 23.56
CA HIS A 33 -2.34 -6.32 24.87
C HIS A 33 -2.81 -4.86 24.88
N SER A 34 -2.54 -4.08 23.82
CA SER A 34 -3.02 -2.70 23.69
C SER A 34 -4.43 -2.70 23.10
N PRO A 35 -5.44 -2.13 23.78
CA PRO A 35 -6.80 -2.00 23.25
C PRO A 35 -6.84 -1.23 21.93
N PHE A 36 -6.04 -0.18 21.79
CA PHE A 36 -5.94 0.59 20.56
C PHE A 36 -5.39 -0.25 19.40
N VAL A 37 -4.30 -0.99 19.63
CA VAL A 37 -3.70 -1.83 18.57
C VAL A 37 -4.63 -3.00 18.21
N TYR A 38 -5.34 -3.55 19.19
CA TYR A 38 -6.34 -4.58 18.93
C TYR A 38 -7.46 -4.06 18.02
N ASP A 39 -8.04 -2.90 18.37
CA ASP A 39 -9.07 -2.24 17.58
C ASP A 39 -8.59 -1.92 16.15
N PHE A 40 -7.42 -1.31 16.02
CA PHE A 40 -6.80 -1.05 14.72
C PHE A 40 -6.66 -2.31 13.87
N VAL A 41 -6.13 -3.39 14.45
CA VAL A 41 -5.94 -4.65 13.74
C VAL A 41 -7.28 -5.28 13.35
N ASP A 42 -8.23 -5.32 14.27
CA ASP A 42 -9.54 -5.90 14.02
C ASP A 42 -10.35 -5.10 12.98
N LYS A 43 -10.46 -3.80 13.16
CA LYS A 43 -11.30 -2.91 12.34
C LYS A 43 -10.64 -2.46 11.04
N CYS A 44 -9.33 -2.20 11.04
CA CYS A 44 -8.67 -1.67 9.86
C CYS A 44 -7.89 -2.73 9.06
N VAL A 45 -7.25 -3.71 9.72
CA VAL A 45 -6.47 -4.72 8.99
C VAL A 45 -7.35 -5.87 8.48
N TYR A 46 -8.15 -6.49 9.37
CA TYR A 46 -8.93 -7.68 9.02
C TYR A 46 -10.29 -7.39 8.39
N THR A 47 -10.89 -6.25 8.64
CA THR A 47 -12.18 -5.89 8.03
C THR A 47 -12.03 -5.66 6.53
N PRO A 48 -12.88 -6.25 5.69
CA PRO A 48 -12.86 -5.98 4.26
C PRO A 48 -13.33 -4.55 3.96
N ILE A 49 -12.77 -3.93 2.91
CA ILE A 49 -13.26 -2.65 2.41
C ILE A 49 -14.57 -2.84 1.63
N ALA A 50 -15.47 -1.87 1.70
CA ALA A 50 -16.73 -1.89 0.99
C ALA A 50 -16.57 -2.01 -0.53
N ASN A 51 -17.45 -2.76 -1.19
CA ASN A 51 -17.37 -2.97 -2.64
C ASN A 51 -17.51 -1.67 -3.44
N GLU A 52 -18.35 -0.76 -2.98
CA GLU A 52 -18.52 0.57 -3.61
C GLU A 52 -17.20 1.35 -3.61
N THR A 53 -16.50 1.43 -2.47
CA THR A 53 -15.18 2.06 -2.37
C THR A 53 -14.18 1.41 -3.32
N LYS A 54 -14.14 0.07 -3.38
CA LYS A 54 -13.27 -0.65 -4.34
C LYS A 54 -13.58 -0.30 -5.80
N GLN A 55 -14.85 -0.17 -6.16
CA GLN A 55 -15.26 0.17 -7.52
C GLN A 55 -14.83 1.60 -7.88
N ARG A 56 -15.03 2.57 -6.97
CA ARG A 56 -14.58 3.96 -7.15
C ARG A 56 -13.07 4.03 -7.35
N LEU A 57 -12.30 3.38 -6.51
CA LEU A 57 -10.84 3.33 -6.60
C LEU A 57 -10.38 2.66 -7.90
N LYS A 58 -10.99 1.55 -8.28
CA LYS A 58 -10.72 0.87 -9.55
C LYS A 58 -10.99 1.77 -10.76
N TYR A 59 -12.09 2.51 -10.74
CA TYR A 59 -12.43 3.47 -11.79
C TYR A 59 -11.36 4.57 -11.88
N TYR A 60 -11.02 5.21 -10.76
CA TYR A 60 -9.98 6.23 -10.70
C TYR A 60 -8.61 5.72 -11.20
N MET A 61 -8.18 4.55 -10.73
CA MET A 61 -6.95 3.92 -11.19
C MET A 61 -6.96 3.64 -12.71
N ASN A 62 -8.10 3.26 -13.28
CA ASN A 62 -8.22 3.04 -14.71
C ASN A 62 -8.12 4.35 -15.51
N LEU A 63 -8.66 5.45 -15.00
CA LEU A 63 -8.47 6.79 -15.60
C LEU A 63 -6.98 7.16 -15.61
N LEU A 64 -6.28 7.04 -14.50
CA LEU A 64 -4.85 7.34 -14.41
C LEU A 64 -4.01 6.44 -15.32
N LYS A 65 -4.31 5.14 -15.43
CA LYS A 65 -3.59 4.21 -16.30
C LYS A 65 -3.78 4.49 -17.79
N LYS A 66 -4.88 5.12 -18.17
CA LYS A 66 -5.14 5.55 -19.56
C LYS A 66 -4.51 6.91 -19.88
N ASN A 67 -4.13 7.68 -18.87
CA ASN A 67 -3.59 9.02 -19.04
C ASN A 67 -2.11 8.96 -19.42
N SER A 68 -1.81 9.31 -20.68
CA SER A 68 -0.44 9.37 -21.22
C SER A 68 0.21 10.76 -21.13
N THR A 69 -0.48 11.75 -20.56
CA THR A 69 0.07 13.10 -20.38
C THR A 69 1.41 13.03 -19.67
N ILE A 70 2.40 13.72 -20.26
CA ILE A 70 3.73 13.83 -19.67
C ILE A 70 3.75 15.11 -18.81
N ILE A 71 4.19 14.96 -17.58
CA ILE A 71 4.37 16.06 -16.63
C ILE A 71 5.82 16.14 -16.18
N GLU A 72 6.30 17.33 -15.92
CA GLU A 72 7.58 17.55 -15.27
C GLU A 72 7.41 17.40 -13.76
N VAL A 73 8.24 16.54 -13.16
CA VAL A 73 8.22 16.26 -11.73
C VAL A 73 9.51 16.78 -11.11
N HIS A 74 9.40 17.82 -10.29
CA HIS A 74 10.50 18.31 -9.47
C HIS A 74 10.54 17.52 -8.16
N ASP A 75 11.39 16.52 -8.12
CA ASP A 75 11.55 15.64 -6.95
C ASP A 75 12.65 16.23 -6.04
N LEU A 76 12.24 16.90 -4.96
CA LEU A 76 13.15 17.50 -3.98
C LEU A 76 13.74 16.47 -2.98
N GLY A 77 13.32 15.21 -3.07
CA GLY A 77 13.78 14.13 -2.21
C GLY A 77 14.92 13.31 -2.83
N ALA A 78 14.98 12.03 -2.45
CA ALA A 78 16.01 11.10 -2.93
C ALA A 78 15.96 10.83 -4.44
N GLY A 79 14.93 11.32 -5.13
CA GLY A 79 14.70 11.11 -6.54
C GLY A 79 14.32 9.68 -6.92
N SER A 80 13.89 9.49 -8.14
CA SER A 80 13.69 8.14 -8.66
C SER A 80 14.88 7.70 -9.49
N LYS A 81 15.61 6.70 -9.04
CA LYS A 81 16.75 6.12 -9.79
C LYS A 81 16.33 5.53 -11.14
N ARG A 82 15.03 5.30 -11.36
CA ARG A 82 14.50 4.61 -12.56
C ARG A 82 13.75 5.54 -13.51
N MET A 83 13.41 6.74 -13.11
CA MET A 83 12.59 7.66 -13.91
C MET A 83 13.22 9.06 -13.90
N GLY A 84 13.40 9.65 -15.08
CA GLY A 84 13.79 11.05 -15.23
C GLY A 84 12.71 12.01 -14.73
N ASN A 85 12.94 13.33 -14.90
CA ASN A 85 11.99 14.38 -14.48
C ASN A 85 10.71 14.38 -15.31
N MET A 86 10.77 14.04 -16.61
CA MET A 86 9.61 13.96 -17.48
C MET A 86 8.94 12.59 -17.32
N ARG A 87 7.75 12.56 -16.74
CA ARG A 87 7.05 11.29 -16.38
C ARG A 87 5.63 11.32 -16.89
N SER A 88 5.15 10.23 -17.49
CA SER A 88 3.73 10.12 -17.81
C SER A 88 2.93 9.80 -16.55
N VAL A 89 1.73 10.38 -16.43
CA VAL A 89 0.78 10.13 -15.34
C VAL A 89 0.57 8.63 -15.15
N ARG A 90 0.41 7.88 -16.25
CA ARG A 90 0.30 6.41 -16.23
C ARG A 90 1.46 5.73 -15.53
N LYS A 91 2.71 6.11 -15.84
CA LYS A 91 3.91 5.52 -15.20
C LYS A 91 3.99 5.86 -13.73
N ILE A 92 3.62 7.08 -13.34
CA ILE A 92 3.55 7.48 -11.93
C ILE A 92 2.54 6.62 -11.20
N ALA A 93 1.31 6.50 -11.72
CA ALA A 93 0.25 5.69 -11.12
C ALA A 93 0.63 4.20 -11.01
N GLN A 94 1.32 3.64 -12.02
CA GLN A 94 1.78 2.25 -11.97
C GLN A 94 2.83 1.98 -10.88
N ASN A 95 3.64 2.98 -10.53
CA ASN A 95 4.70 2.86 -9.53
C ASN A 95 4.29 3.37 -8.14
N SER A 96 3.06 3.88 -7.98
CA SER A 96 2.58 4.32 -6.67
C SER A 96 2.55 3.18 -5.65
N SER A 97 2.98 3.47 -4.43
CA SER A 97 2.94 2.54 -3.30
C SER A 97 1.55 2.46 -2.64
N SER A 98 0.77 3.56 -2.70
CA SER A 98 -0.55 3.66 -2.07
C SER A 98 -1.64 3.01 -2.93
N LYS A 99 -1.52 1.71 -3.22
CA LYS A 99 -2.51 0.93 -3.98
C LYS A 99 -2.71 -0.45 -3.39
N GLY A 100 -3.81 -1.11 -3.76
CA GLY A 100 -4.17 -2.43 -3.26
C GLY A 100 -4.36 -2.40 -1.74
N LYS A 101 -3.92 -3.44 -1.04
CA LYS A 101 -4.13 -3.59 0.41
C LYS A 101 -3.62 -2.43 1.28
N TYR A 102 -2.61 -1.69 0.83
CA TYR A 102 -2.09 -0.52 1.58
C TYR A 102 -3.02 0.69 1.43
N GLY A 103 -3.52 0.94 0.22
CA GLY A 103 -4.53 1.96 0.02
C GLY A 103 -5.86 1.60 0.70
N ASP A 104 -6.29 0.34 0.59
CA ASP A 104 -7.46 -0.16 1.32
C ASP A 104 -7.33 0.06 2.84
N LEU A 105 -6.11 -0.07 3.39
CA LEU A 105 -5.86 0.22 4.80
C LEU A 105 -6.05 1.71 5.13
N LEU A 106 -5.57 2.62 4.26
CA LEU A 106 -5.78 4.07 4.43
C LEU A 106 -7.27 4.41 4.46
N SER A 107 -8.06 3.90 3.50
CA SER A 107 -9.51 4.08 3.49
C SER A 107 -10.17 3.60 4.78
N LYS A 108 -9.80 2.42 5.26
CA LYS A 108 -10.37 1.85 6.49
C LYS A 108 -10.00 2.63 7.74
N LEU A 109 -8.77 3.17 7.80
CA LEU A 109 -8.34 4.05 8.89
C LEU A 109 -9.19 5.31 8.94
N VAL A 110 -9.38 5.99 7.82
CA VAL A 110 -10.18 7.21 7.74
C VAL A 110 -11.63 6.94 8.09
N LEU A 111 -12.22 5.87 7.54
CA LEU A 111 -13.62 5.50 7.81
C LEU A 111 -13.87 5.10 9.26
N HIS A 112 -12.90 4.44 9.90
CA HIS A 112 -13.05 3.97 11.27
C HIS A 112 -12.80 5.06 12.31
N TYR A 113 -11.68 5.80 12.18
CA TYR A 113 -11.31 6.82 13.17
C TYR A 113 -11.90 8.20 12.89
N GLN A 114 -12.43 8.45 11.68
CA GLN A 114 -13.07 9.72 11.28
C GLN A 114 -12.27 10.97 11.72
N PRO A 115 -10.97 11.08 11.34
CA PRO A 115 -10.15 12.19 11.76
C PRO A 115 -10.70 13.52 11.23
N GLN A 116 -10.68 14.57 12.05
CA GLN A 116 -11.11 15.91 11.63
C GLN A 116 -10.18 16.53 10.58
N ASN A 117 -8.90 16.21 10.66
CA ASN A 117 -7.89 16.72 9.74
C ASN A 117 -7.01 15.58 9.24
N ILE A 118 -6.71 15.58 7.93
CA ILE A 118 -5.80 14.63 7.29
C ILE A 118 -4.72 15.44 6.59
N LEU A 119 -3.46 15.14 6.88
CA LEU A 119 -2.30 15.68 6.18
C LEU A 119 -1.64 14.58 5.36
N GLU A 120 -1.56 14.75 4.06
CA GLU A 120 -0.83 13.85 3.16
C GLU A 120 0.46 14.51 2.68
N LEU A 121 1.59 13.85 2.91
CA LEU A 121 2.89 14.28 2.40
C LEU A 121 3.21 13.49 1.13
N GLY A 122 3.40 14.19 0.01
CA GLY A 122 3.73 13.58 -1.28
C GLY A 122 2.52 13.00 -2.01
N THR A 123 1.47 13.78 -2.16
CA THR A 123 0.19 13.41 -2.83
C THR A 123 0.39 12.85 -4.25
N SER A 124 1.43 13.33 -4.98
CA SER A 124 1.74 12.88 -6.35
C SER A 124 0.52 13.01 -7.28
N VAL A 125 0.01 11.90 -7.84
CA VAL A 125 -1.20 11.87 -8.68
C VAL A 125 -2.47 11.52 -7.88
N GLY A 126 -2.47 11.76 -6.57
CA GLY A 126 -3.65 11.66 -5.71
C GLY A 126 -4.16 10.24 -5.44
N ILE A 127 -3.34 9.21 -5.60
CA ILE A 127 -3.80 7.83 -5.35
C ILE A 127 -4.04 7.60 -3.85
N GLY A 128 -3.16 8.12 -2.98
CA GLY A 128 -3.36 8.08 -1.53
C GLY A 128 -4.61 8.83 -1.11
N THR A 129 -4.77 10.05 -1.62
CA THR A 129 -5.94 10.92 -1.35
C THR A 129 -7.26 10.27 -1.78
N ALA A 130 -7.26 9.48 -2.87
CA ALA A 130 -8.46 8.83 -3.40
C ALA A 130 -8.92 7.62 -2.57
N HIS A 131 -8.05 7.10 -1.73
CA HIS A 131 -8.35 6.03 -0.79
C HIS A 131 -9.02 6.54 0.47
#